data_3f9982549aa3575b037997e17918db7c
#
_entry.id   3f9982549aa3575b037997e17918db7c
#
_cell.length_a   1.000
_cell.length_b   1.000
_cell.length_c   1.000
_cell.angle_alpha   90.00
_cell.angle_beta   90.00
_cell.angle_gamma   90.00
#
_symmetry.space_group_name_H-M   'P 1'
#
loop_
_entity.id
_entity.type
_entity.pdbx_description
1 polymer ?
#
loop_
_entity_poly.entity_id
_entity_poly.type
_entity_poly.pdbx_seq_one_letter_code
_entity_poly.pdbx_strand_id
1 'polypeptide(L)'
;KLLPFIKKVVDSECTDIEVVVDIFSGTGAVASAFQDKQLITNDIMYSNYISNLAWFSPRKYSRKKLEKIIDEYNAMVINEENYMTINFSNTYFSHDDCSKIGYIREDIEIKYANKEINERERALLITSLLYAMDKIAKTCGHYDAYRQGVEFDMHLELLLPEASTTNNKKNKCYNI
;
A
#
# COMPACT_ATOMS: atom_id res chain seq x y z
N LYS A 1 -11.76 -9.71 11.98
CA LYS A 1 -12.57 -10.45 12.98
C LYS A 1 -11.86 -11.71 13.51
N LEU A 2 -11.06 -12.41 12.70
CA LEU A 2 -10.35 -13.65 13.09
C LEU A 2 -9.02 -13.42 13.82
N LEU A 3 -8.42 -12.24 13.71
CA LEU A 3 -7.08 -11.97 14.23
C LEU A 3 -6.90 -12.27 15.74
N PRO A 4 -7.83 -11.88 16.64
CA PRO A 4 -7.70 -12.20 18.06
C PRO A 4 -7.74 -13.72 18.32
N PHE A 5 -8.53 -14.45 17.53
CA PHE A 5 -8.61 -15.92 17.62
C PHE A 5 -7.29 -16.56 17.17
N ILE A 6 -6.76 -16.15 15.99
CA ILE A 6 -5.48 -16.66 15.49
C ILE A 6 -4.37 -16.41 16.50
N LYS A 7 -4.28 -15.18 17.04
CA LYS A 7 -3.28 -14.84 18.04
C LYS A 7 -3.41 -15.70 19.29
N LYS A 8 -4.63 -15.90 19.80
CA LYS A 8 -4.88 -16.73 20.97
C LYS A 8 -4.43 -18.17 20.74
N VAL A 9 -4.73 -18.75 19.57
CA VAL A 9 -4.33 -20.14 19.24
C VAL A 9 -2.80 -20.24 19.19
N VAL A 10 -2.13 -19.32 18.51
CA VAL A 10 -0.66 -19.33 18.43
C VAL A 10 -0.04 -19.18 19.81
N ASP A 11 -0.55 -18.26 20.65
CA ASP A 11 -0.03 -18.04 22.00
C ASP A 11 -0.26 -19.26 22.92
N SER A 12 -1.30 -20.10 22.68
CA SER A 12 -1.59 -21.27 23.49
C SER A 12 -0.87 -22.56 23.02
N GLU A 13 -0.68 -22.70 21.71
CA GLU A 13 -0.18 -23.95 21.11
C GLU A 13 1.31 -23.90 20.76
N CYS A 14 1.89 -22.71 20.69
CA CYS A 14 3.28 -22.54 20.28
C CYS A 14 4.09 -21.85 21.37
N THR A 15 5.22 -22.44 21.76
CA THR A 15 6.15 -21.88 22.76
C THR A 15 7.42 -21.37 22.07
N ASP A 16 8.05 -20.37 22.66
CA ASP A 16 9.38 -19.86 22.27
C ASP A 16 9.50 -19.43 20.79
N ILE A 17 8.42 -18.87 20.23
CA ILE A 17 8.42 -18.41 18.85
C ILE A 17 9.33 -17.20 18.71
N GLU A 18 10.31 -17.27 17.81
CA GLU A 18 11.15 -16.15 17.40
C GLU A 18 10.80 -15.62 16.00
N VAL A 19 10.27 -16.48 15.13
CA VAL A 19 9.97 -16.15 13.73
C VAL A 19 8.53 -16.56 13.41
N VAL A 20 7.81 -15.68 12.75
CA VAL A 20 6.47 -15.93 12.19
C VAL A 20 6.55 -15.83 10.68
N VAL A 21 6.08 -16.87 9.99
CA VAL A 21 6.01 -16.95 8.53
C VAL A 21 4.55 -16.93 8.10
N ASP A 22 4.17 -15.88 7.36
CA ASP A 22 2.82 -15.69 6.80
C ASP A 22 2.91 -15.82 5.27
N ILE A 23 2.57 -17.02 4.76
CA ILE A 23 2.77 -17.38 3.35
C ILE A 23 1.66 -16.89 2.42
N PHE A 24 0.53 -16.44 2.96
CA PHE A 24 -0.60 -15.84 2.26
C PHE A 24 -0.98 -14.54 2.98
N SER A 25 -0.03 -13.63 3.09
CA SER A 25 -0.09 -12.50 4.02
C SER A 25 -1.18 -11.46 3.71
N GLY A 26 -1.70 -11.43 2.47
CA GLY A 26 -2.67 -10.43 2.08
C GLY A 26 -2.17 -9.02 2.41
N THR A 27 -3.01 -8.24 3.08
CA THR A 27 -2.64 -6.88 3.54
C THR A 27 -1.71 -6.86 4.76
N GLY A 28 -1.24 -8.02 5.26
CA GLY A 28 -0.34 -8.12 6.40
C GLY A 28 -1.04 -8.09 7.77
N ALA A 29 -2.36 -8.24 7.81
CA ALA A 29 -3.13 -8.13 9.06
C ALA A 29 -2.73 -9.18 10.11
N VAL A 30 -2.44 -10.42 9.70
CA VAL A 30 -2.00 -11.48 10.63
C VAL A 30 -0.57 -11.20 11.09
N ALA A 31 0.34 -10.93 10.17
CA ALA A 31 1.72 -10.57 10.48
C ALA A 31 1.82 -9.39 11.46
N SER A 32 0.92 -8.39 11.33
CA SER A 32 0.90 -7.22 12.22
C SER A 32 0.62 -7.56 13.70
N ALA A 33 -0.01 -8.69 13.99
CA ALA A 33 -0.25 -9.15 15.37
C ALA A 33 1.00 -9.70 16.06
N PHE A 34 2.07 -9.96 15.30
CA PHE A 34 3.32 -10.57 15.78
C PHE A 34 4.55 -9.69 15.51
N GLN A 35 4.38 -8.36 15.58
CA GLN A 35 5.48 -7.41 15.30
C GLN A 35 6.65 -7.49 16.29
N ASP A 36 6.45 -8.11 17.44
CA ASP A 36 7.49 -8.44 18.41
C ASP A 36 8.42 -9.59 17.95
N LYS A 37 8.04 -10.30 16.90
CA LYS A 37 8.78 -11.42 16.29
C LYS A 37 9.49 -10.99 15.01
N GLN A 38 10.40 -11.82 14.50
CA GLN A 38 10.84 -11.68 13.11
C GLN A 38 9.72 -12.11 12.19
N LEU A 39 9.39 -11.27 11.21
CA LEU A 39 8.34 -11.55 10.23
C LEU A 39 8.92 -11.94 8.88
N ILE A 40 8.36 -13.00 8.31
CA ILE A 40 8.60 -13.40 6.91
C ILE A 40 7.23 -13.47 6.26
N THR A 41 6.94 -12.55 5.34
CA THR A 41 5.66 -12.47 4.64
C THR A 41 5.83 -12.87 3.18
N ASN A 42 4.83 -13.54 2.62
CA ASN A 42 4.75 -13.82 1.19
C ASN A 42 3.33 -13.61 0.69
N ASP A 43 3.19 -13.04 -0.51
CA ASP A 43 1.93 -13.01 -1.22
C ASP A 43 2.18 -12.95 -2.72
N ILE A 44 1.38 -13.68 -3.50
CA ILE A 44 1.47 -13.73 -4.96
C ILE A 44 1.02 -12.41 -5.60
N MET A 45 0.09 -11.69 -4.95
CA MET A 45 -0.37 -10.38 -5.43
C MET A 45 0.67 -9.31 -5.15
N TYR A 46 1.15 -8.67 -6.21
CA TYR A 46 2.17 -7.65 -6.11
C TYR A 46 1.75 -6.46 -5.22
N SER A 47 0.49 -6.05 -5.24
CA SER A 47 -0.05 -5.00 -4.36
C SER A 47 0.08 -5.36 -2.87
N ASN A 48 -0.20 -6.62 -2.51
CA ASN A 48 -0.05 -7.12 -1.15
C ASN A 48 1.44 -7.18 -0.75
N TYR A 49 2.30 -7.66 -1.63
CA TYR A 49 3.75 -7.64 -1.41
C TYR A 49 4.28 -6.22 -1.14
N ILE A 50 3.87 -5.23 -1.95
CA ILE A 50 4.25 -3.83 -1.76
C ILE A 50 3.75 -3.30 -0.40
N SER A 51 2.51 -3.61 -0.03
CA SER A 51 1.98 -3.21 1.28
C SER A 51 2.75 -3.85 2.43
N ASN A 52 3.12 -5.12 2.31
CA ASN A 52 3.96 -5.79 3.31
C ASN A 52 5.38 -5.20 3.40
N LEU A 53 5.98 -4.79 2.29
CA LEU A 53 7.25 -4.03 2.28
C LEU A 53 7.11 -2.70 3.01
N ALA A 54 6.02 -1.96 2.78
CA ALA A 54 5.74 -0.70 3.48
C ALA A 54 5.68 -0.91 5.00
N TRP A 55 4.95 -1.95 5.45
CA TRP A 55 4.73 -2.22 6.86
C TRP A 55 5.95 -2.82 7.57
N PHE A 56 6.55 -3.85 6.99
CA PHE A 56 7.45 -4.75 7.73
C PHE A 56 8.90 -4.68 7.29
N SER A 57 9.25 -4.00 6.19
CA SER A 57 10.65 -3.87 5.78
C SER A 57 11.50 -3.25 6.90
N PRO A 58 12.67 -3.84 7.23
CA PRO A 58 13.58 -3.27 8.22
C PRO A 58 14.33 -2.02 7.72
N ARG A 59 14.19 -1.68 6.43
CA ARG A 59 14.85 -0.52 5.84
C ARG A 59 14.31 0.77 6.45
N LYS A 60 15.18 1.68 6.82
CA LYS A 60 14.81 3.01 7.32
C LYS A 60 14.18 3.85 6.21
N TYR A 61 13.27 4.73 6.56
CA TYR A 61 12.67 5.71 5.67
C TYR A 61 12.62 7.10 6.34
N SER A 62 12.53 8.15 5.55
CA SER A 62 12.40 9.52 6.03
C SER A 62 10.93 9.97 5.96
N ARG A 63 10.26 9.99 7.12
CA ARG A 63 8.87 10.46 7.22
C ARG A 63 8.70 11.86 6.64
N LYS A 64 9.56 12.80 7.05
CA LYS A 64 9.51 14.20 6.57
C LYS A 64 9.65 14.31 5.04
N LYS A 65 10.52 13.48 4.43
CA LYS A 65 10.66 13.45 2.96
C LYS A 65 9.39 12.95 2.29
N LEU A 66 8.78 11.88 2.81
CA LEU A 66 7.56 11.30 2.25
C LEU A 66 6.36 12.24 2.42
N GLU A 67 6.21 12.87 3.56
CA GLU A 67 5.18 13.90 3.78
C GLU A 67 5.30 15.03 2.76
N LYS A 68 6.51 15.55 2.52
CA LYS A 68 6.74 16.57 1.51
C LYS A 68 6.33 16.10 0.09
N ILE A 69 6.69 14.88 -0.30
CA ILE A 69 6.32 14.32 -1.61
C ILE A 69 4.79 14.17 -1.71
N ILE A 70 4.13 13.71 -0.66
CA ILE A 70 2.67 13.56 -0.61
C ILE A 70 1.98 14.93 -0.72
N ASP A 71 2.48 15.93 0.00
CA ASP A 71 1.94 17.29 -0.08
C ASP A 71 2.07 17.85 -1.50
N GLU A 72 3.22 17.63 -2.16
CA GLU A 72 3.43 17.99 -3.56
C GLU A 72 2.42 17.28 -4.48
N TYR A 73 2.23 15.96 -4.34
CA TYR A 73 1.23 15.21 -5.11
C TYR A 73 -0.20 15.70 -4.87
N ASN A 74 -0.56 15.99 -3.62
CA ASN A 74 -1.90 16.47 -3.29
C ASN A 74 -2.18 17.85 -3.90
N ALA A 75 -1.18 18.72 -3.94
CA ALA A 75 -1.29 20.06 -4.52
C ALA A 75 -1.29 20.07 -6.06
N MET A 76 -0.83 19.03 -6.73
CA MET A 76 -0.73 18.97 -8.19
C MET A 76 -2.10 18.89 -8.85
N VAL A 77 -2.26 19.65 -9.93
CA VAL A 77 -3.33 19.50 -10.92
C VAL A 77 -2.70 18.92 -12.17
N ILE A 78 -3.07 17.72 -12.52
CA ILE A 78 -2.56 16.98 -13.69
C ILE A 78 -3.71 16.81 -14.69
N ASN A 79 -3.44 17.11 -15.95
CA ASN A 79 -4.38 16.94 -17.04
C ASN A 79 -3.66 16.34 -18.26
N GLU A 80 -3.11 15.15 -18.08
CA GLU A 80 -2.36 14.43 -19.09
C GLU A 80 -3.02 13.08 -19.36
N GLU A 81 -3.02 12.67 -20.64
CA GLU A 81 -3.47 11.35 -21.01
C GLU A 81 -2.43 10.29 -20.58
N ASN A 82 -2.88 9.22 -19.93
CA ASN A 82 -2.03 8.13 -19.48
C ASN A 82 -2.82 6.81 -19.45
N TYR A 83 -2.17 5.71 -19.02
CA TYR A 83 -2.82 4.40 -18.94
C TYR A 83 -4.12 4.41 -18.12
N MET A 84 -4.17 5.17 -17.02
CA MET A 84 -5.36 5.23 -16.17
C MET A 84 -6.50 5.99 -16.86
N THR A 85 -6.21 7.11 -17.52
CA THR A 85 -7.23 7.88 -18.25
C THR A 85 -7.84 7.08 -19.39
N ILE A 86 -7.03 6.33 -20.13
CA ILE A 86 -7.49 5.53 -21.27
C ILE A 86 -8.39 4.36 -20.84
N ASN A 87 -8.05 3.70 -19.71
CA ASN A 87 -8.68 2.42 -19.36
C ASN A 87 -9.74 2.52 -18.25
N PHE A 88 -9.70 3.55 -17.39
CA PHE A 88 -10.50 3.60 -16.15
C PHE A 88 -11.27 4.90 -15.94
N SER A 89 -11.13 5.89 -16.84
CA SER A 89 -11.89 7.14 -16.75
C SER A 89 -13.39 6.92 -16.80
N ASN A 90 -14.11 7.66 -15.97
CA ASN A 90 -15.56 7.68 -15.90
C ASN A 90 -16.20 6.29 -15.63
N THR A 91 -15.41 5.36 -15.13
CA THR A 91 -15.85 4.04 -14.65
C THR A 91 -15.61 3.93 -13.15
N TYR A 92 -14.39 3.67 -12.74
CA TYR A 92 -14.00 3.59 -11.34
C TYR A 92 -13.63 4.94 -10.73
N PHE A 93 -13.09 5.84 -11.54
CA PHE A 93 -12.57 7.15 -11.14
C PHE A 93 -13.00 8.24 -12.13
N SER A 94 -12.96 9.49 -11.69
CA SER A 94 -13.09 10.64 -12.60
C SER A 94 -11.89 10.68 -13.56
N HIS A 95 -12.01 11.43 -14.67
CA HIS A 95 -10.91 11.64 -15.61
C HIS A 95 -9.71 12.31 -14.93
N ASP A 96 -9.98 13.33 -14.11
CA ASP A 96 -8.93 14.09 -13.42
C ASP A 96 -8.18 13.25 -12.39
N ASP A 97 -8.91 12.41 -11.62
CA ASP A 97 -8.29 11.46 -10.69
C ASP A 97 -7.47 10.41 -11.43
N CYS A 98 -7.96 9.89 -12.58
CA CYS A 98 -7.18 8.97 -13.42
C CYS A 98 -5.88 9.61 -13.91
N SER A 99 -5.94 10.86 -14.40
CA SER A 99 -4.76 11.60 -14.84
C SER A 99 -3.73 11.71 -13.70
N LYS A 100 -4.20 12.09 -12.51
CA LYS A 100 -3.36 12.23 -11.31
C LYS A 100 -2.80 10.90 -10.82
N ILE A 101 -3.61 9.84 -10.77
CA ILE A 101 -3.18 8.48 -10.36
C ILE A 101 -2.06 7.98 -11.27
N GLY A 102 -2.25 8.06 -12.59
CA GLY A 102 -1.25 7.61 -13.56
C GLY A 102 0.07 8.36 -13.41
N TYR A 103 0.01 9.70 -13.35
CA TYR A 103 1.19 10.53 -13.15
C TYR A 103 1.95 10.16 -11.86
N ILE A 104 1.25 10.11 -10.72
CA ILE A 104 1.87 9.79 -9.43
C ILE A 104 2.54 8.41 -9.47
N ARG A 105 1.86 7.42 -10.07
CA ARG A 105 2.40 6.06 -10.19
C ARG A 105 3.72 6.03 -10.94
N GLU A 106 3.82 6.73 -12.07
CA GLU A 106 5.03 6.84 -12.88
C GLU A 106 6.13 7.63 -12.17
N ASP A 107 5.79 8.76 -11.55
CA ASP A 107 6.76 9.61 -10.86
C ASP A 107 7.41 8.89 -9.65
N ILE A 108 6.64 8.06 -8.92
CA ILE A 108 7.21 7.21 -7.86
C ILE A 108 8.28 6.27 -8.43
N GLU A 109 8.06 5.65 -9.59
CA GLU A 109 9.06 4.77 -10.22
C GLU A 109 10.29 5.54 -10.71
N ILE A 110 10.09 6.73 -11.27
CA ILE A 110 11.18 7.63 -11.69
C ILE A 110 12.04 8.02 -10.48
N LYS A 111 11.43 8.45 -9.39
CA LYS A 111 12.14 8.77 -8.14
C LYS A 111 12.92 7.57 -7.58
N TYR A 112 12.33 6.37 -7.68
CA TYR A 112 13.01 5.15 -7.24
C TYR A 112 14.19 4.80 -8.15
N ALA A 113 14.03 4.87 -9.47
CA ALA A 113 15.09 4.63 -10.45
C ALA A 113 16.25 5.62 -10.27
N ASN A 114 15.94 6.90 -10.00
CA ASN A 114 16.92 7.95 -9.71
C ASN A 114 17.57 7.86 -8.32
N LYS A 115 17.16 6.87 -7.48
CA LYS A 115 17.63 6.71 -6.09
C LYS A 115 17.30 7.88 -5.16
N GLU A 116 16.30 8.69 -5.48
CA GLU A 116 15.79 9.76 -4.64
C GLU A 116 15.02 9.19 -3.44
N ILE A 117 14.36 8.05 -3.67
CA ILE A 117 13.68 7.25 -2.65
C ILE A 117 14.22 5.82 -2.64
N ASN A 118 14.19 5.20 -1.47
CA ASN A 118 14.57 3.79 -1.34
C ASN A 118 13.34 2.87 -1.50
N GLU A 119 13.59 1.55 -1.53
CA GLU A 119 12.56 0.53 -1.73
C GLU A 119 11.38 0.63 -0.74
N ARG A 120 11.63 0.87 0.54
CA ARG A 120 10.56 1.03 1.54
C ARG A 120 9.80 2.34 1.35
N GLU A 121 10.49 3.41 1.01
CA GLU A 121 9.87 4.71 0.69
C GLU A 121 8.98 4.60 -0.54
N ARG A 122 9.44 3.91 -1.60
CA ARG A 122 8.63 3.55 -2.77
C ARG A 122 7.39 2.76 -2.35
N ALA A 123 7.55 1.72 -1.54
CA ALA A 123 6.43 0.90 -1.07
C ALA A 123 5.41 1.71 -0.25
N LEU A 124 5.86 2.62 0.61
CA LEU A 124 4.99 3.51 1.39
C LEU A 124 4.19 4.47 0.49
N LEU A 125 4.82 5.06 -0.53
CA LEU A 125 4.13 5.95 -1.48
C LEU A 125 3.11 5.18 -2.33
N ILE A 126 3.45 4.00 -2.83
CA ILE A 126 2.51 3.16 -3.59
C ILE A 126 1.34 2.73 -2.70
N THR A 127 1.60 2.32 -1.46
CA THR A 127 0.53 1.94 -0.52
C THR A 127 -0.37 3.13 -0.19
N SER A 128 0.19 4.33 -0.03
CA SER A 128 -0.57 5.58 0.12
C SER A 128 -1.51 5.81 -1.08
N LEU A 129 -0.99 5.65 -2.30
CA LEU A 129 -1.77 5.80 -3.53
C LEU A 129 -2.89 4.74 -3.60
N LEU A 130 -2.60 3.47 -3.32
CA LEU A 130 -3.60 2.40 -3.32
C LEU A 130 -4.75 2.68 -2.36
N TYR A 131 -4.46 3.15 -1.14
CA TYR A 131 -5.50 3.49 -0.16
C TYR A 131 -6.32 4.72 -0.57
N ALA A 132 -5.67 5.72 -1.18
CA ALA A 132 -6.37 6.88 -1.71
C ALA A 132 -7.31 6.48 -2.86
N MET A 133 -6.86 5.59 -3.75
CA MET A 133 -7.68 5.03 -4.82
C MET A 133 -8.88 4.26 -4.28
N ASP A 134 -8.67 3.34 -3.32
CA ASP A 134 -9.75 2.54 -2.74
C ASP A 134 -10.82 3.41 -2.06
N LYS A 135 -10.41 4.53 -1.47
CA LYS A 135 -11.34 5.47 -0.81
C LYS A 135 -12.30 6.14 -1.79
N ILE A 136 -11.85 6.46 -3.01
CA ILE A 136 -12.64 7.20 -4.02
C ILE A 136 -13.25 6.29 -5.09
N ALA A 137 -12.80 5.04 -5.19
CA ALA A 137 -13.21 4.12 -6.26
C ALA A 137 -14.71 3.81 -6.23
N LYS A 138 -15.40 4.00 -7.34
CA LYS A 138 -16.83 3.67 -7.51
C LYS A 138 -17.02 2.17 -7.81
N THR A 139 -16.55 1.31 -6.91
CA THR A 139 -16.67 -0.15 -7.00
C THR A 139 -17.86 -0.69 -6.23
N CYS A 140 -18.23 -1.94 -6.50
CA CYS A 140 -19.20 -2.70 -5.71
C CYS A 140 -18.52 -3.51 -4.58
N GLY A 141 -17.32 -3.11 -4.16
CA GLY A 141 -16.49 -3.79 -3.15
C GLY A 141 -15.30 -4.56 -3.72
N HIS A 142 -15.20 -4.63 -5.04
CA HIS A 142 -14.09 -5.21 -5.82
C HIS A 142 -14.03 -4.56 -7.20
N TYR A 143 -12.90 -4.65 -7.89
CA TYR A 143 -12.67 -4.02 -9.19
C TYR A 143 -13.22 -4.81 -10.41
N ASP A 144 -14.05 -5.83 -10.19
CA ASP A 144 -14.71 -6.56 -11.30
C ASP A 144 -15.96 -5.82 -11.81
N ALA A 145 -16.53 -4.90 -11.00
CA ALA A 145 -17.68 -4.11 -11.38
C ALA A 145 -17.63 -2.71 -10.77
N TYR A 146 -18.09 -1.72 -11.52
CA TYR A 146 -18.23 -0.33 -11.06
C TYR A 146 -19.70 0.07 -10.96
N ARG A 147 -19.99 1.07 -10.13
CA ARG A 147 -21.34 1.61 -9.93
C ARG A 147 -21.64 2.59 -11.05
N GLN A 148 -22.65 2.29 -11.87
CA GLN A 148 -23.10 3.18 -12.93
C GLN A 148 -23.97 4.33 -12.37
N GLY A 149 -23.88 5.52 -12.99
CA GLY A 149 -24.72 6.68 -12.65
C GLY A 149 -24.43 7.29 -11.29
N VAL A 150 -23.28 7.01 -10.68
CA VAL A 150 -22.83 7.62 -9.43
C VAL A 150 -21.89 8.77 -9.75
N GLU A 151 -22.14 9.93 -9.15
CA GLU A 151 -21.26 11.10 -9.29
C GLU A 151 -19.91 10.88 -8.60
N PHE A 152 -18.85 11.50 -9.14
CA PHE A 152 -17.52 11.52 -8.56
C PHE A 152 -17.40 12.71 -7.60
N ASP A 153 -17.88 12.51 -6.37
CA ASP A 153 -17.98 13.51 -5.31
C ASP A 153 -16.73 13.59 -4.40
N MET A 154 -15.81 12.67 -4.55
CA MET A 154 -14.56 12.60 -3.81
C MET A 154 -13.38 12.68 -4.77
N HIS A 155 -12.31 13.35 -4.34
CA HIS A 155 -11.08 13.50 -5.10
C HIS A 155 -9.93 12.76 -4.43
N LEU A 156 -8.92 12.40 -5.25
CA LEU A 156 -7.73 11.70 -4.80
C LEU A 156 -6.93 12.55 -3.81
N GLU A 157 -6.80 12.07 -2.60
CA GLU A 157 -5.98 12.64 -1.53
C GLU A 157 -5.12 11.56 -0.90
N LEU A 158 -3.81 11.67 -1.05
CA LEU A 158 -2.85 10.75 -0.46
C LEU A 158 -2.61 11.12 1.01
N LEU A 159 -2.54 10.09 1.86
CA LEU A 159 -2.13 10.21 3.25
C LEU A 159 -0.95 9.26 3.49
N LEU A 160 0.08 9.73 4.18
CA LEU A 160 1.18 8.84 4.57
C LEU A 160 0.66 7.83 5.60
N PRO A 161 0.68 6.53 5.28
CA PRO A 161 0.23 5.52 6.22
C PRO A 161 1.20 5.42 7.40
N GLU A 162 0.66 5.10 8.58
CA GLU A 162 1.47 4.80 9.76
C GLU A 162 2.13 3.42 9.60
N ALA A 163 3.36 3.44 9.13
CA ALA A 163 4.16 2.22 9.08
C ALA A 163 4.65 1.86 10.49
N SER A 164 4.65 0.56 10.78
CA SER A 164 5.25 0.09 12.02
C SER A 164 6.72 0.51 12.11
N THR A 165 7.15 0.91 13.29
CA THR A 165 8.57 1.02 13.58
C THR A 165 9.19 -0.37 13.45
N THR A 166 10.34 -0.46 12.80
CA THR A 166 11.03 -1.75 12.71
C THR A 166 11.31 -2.26 14.12
N ASN A 167 10.99 -3.52 14.38
CA ASN A 167 11.31 -4.21 15.62
C ASN A 167 12.80 -4.62 15.71
N ASN A 168 13.69 -4.01 14.91
CA ASN A 168 15.10 -4.36 14.73
C ASN A 168 15.36 -5.83 14.33
N LYS A 169 14.33 -6.55 13.89
CA LYS A 169 14.44 -7.92 13.36
C LYS A 169 14.74 -7.88 11.87
N LYS A 170 15.29 -8.98 11.34
CA LYS A 170 15.58 -9.14 9.91
C LYS A 170 14.32 -9.63 9.17
N ASN A 171 13.28 -8.80 9.19
CA ASN A 171 12.06 -9.12 8.45
C ASN A 171 12.33 -9.26 6.94
N LYS A 172 11.56 -10.12 6.29
CA LYS A 172 11.63 -10.35 4.84
C LYS A 172 10.23 -10.37 4.26
N CYS A 173 10.08 -9.80 3.05
CA CYS A 173 8.86 -9.86 2.29
C CYS A 173 9.15 -10.48 0.92
N TYR A 174 8.30 -11.38 0.47
CA TYR A 174 8.46 -12.11 -0.78
C TYR A 174 7.20 -11.97 -1.65
N ASN A 175 7.40 -12.16 -2.96
CA ASN A 175 6.33 -12.22 -3.97
C ASN A 175 6.62 -13.41 -4.88
N ILE A 176 6.30 -14.59 -4.40
CA ILE A 176 6.51 -15.90 -5.07
C ILE A 176 5.30 -16.80 -4.86
#